data_7de2b0e2ab8df2f6d100726a3bd4ff36
#
_entry.id   7de2b0e2ab8df2f6d100726a3bd4ff36
#
_cell.length_a   1.000
_cell.length_b   1.000
_cell.length_c   1.000
_cell.angle_alpha   90.00
_cell.angle_beta   90.00
_cell.angle_gamma   90.00
#
_symmetry.space_group_name_H-M   'P 1'
#
loop_
_entity.id
_entity.type
_entity.pdbx_description
1 polymer ?
#
loop_
_entity_poly.entity_id
_entity_poly.type
_entity_poly.pdbx_seq_one_letter_code
_entity_poly.pdbx_strand_id
1 'polypeptide(L)'
;VGLFLWGIFMINWQKIADSISQATRTDFSVAQASPIAGGDTNQAWHLAGLTGPAHKARDAHYFVKLNAADKAGMFTAEHAGLAALAATGTVRVPQVITAGVAGQHSFLVLEYFDLCRSGNFELFGAQLAALHRLQTAKFGWDRNNTLSLTPQHNTWAGDWLSFWGEQRLGFQLQLAARNGYGGNLQVLGQRVMDALPDLFAGYHPAASLLHGDLWAGNYAFLADGTPLIFDPAPYFGDREADIAMTELFGGFDSGFYTAYHAAYPLDTGYATRKTLYNLYHILNHCNLFGGSYAKQAEGMMQRLLEEVS
;
A
#
# COMPACT_ATOMS: atom_id res chain seq x y z
N VAL A 1 -25.45 2.36 -4.30
CA VAL A 1 -25.54 3.24 -3.13
C VAL A 1 -26.02 2.36 -1.99
N GLY A 2 -25.10 1.64 -1.36
CA GLY A 2 -25.35 0.87 -0.16
C GLY A 2 -24.89 1.70 1.04
N LEU A 3 -25.82 2.32 1.74
CA LEU A 3 -25.62 2.82 3.08
C LEU A 3 -25.30 1.61 3.98
N PHE A 4 -24.01 1.39 4.25
CA PHE A 4 -23.59 0.56 5.37
C PHE A 4 -24.04 1.26 6.66
N LEU A 5 -25.16 0.81 7.20
CA LEU A 5 -25.56 1.09 8.58
C LEU A 5 -24.56 0.39 9.50
N TRP A 6 -23.40 1.03 9.73
CA TRP A 6 -22.56 0.70 10.87
C TRP A 6 -23.36 1.05 12.11
N GLY A 7 -23.78 0.03 12.87
CA GLY A 7 -24.38 0.26 14.19
C GLY A 7 -23.46 1.21 14.95
N ILE A 8 -24.02 2.26 15.53
CA ILE A 8 -23.33 3.29 16.31
C ILE A 8 -22.82 2.64 17.60
N PHE A 9 -21.77 1.84 17.50
CA PHE A 9 -20.97 1.49 18.66
C PHE A 9 -20.06 2.68 18.95
N MET A 10 -20.21 3.25 20.12
CA MET A 10 -19.37 4.37 20.54
C MET A 10 -17.91 3.94 20.53
N ILE A 11 -17.06 4.69 19.81
CA ILE A 11 -15.61 4.47 19.79
C ILE A 11 -15.08 4.72 21.20
N ASN A 12 -14.32 3.79 21.73
CA ASN A 12 -13.71 3.93 23.05
C ASN A 12 -12.40 4.73 22.96
N TRP A 13 -12.53 6.04 22.81
CA TRP A 13 -11.39 6.96 22.72
C TRP A 13 -10.51 6.94 23.96
N GLN A 14 -11.09 6.70 25.17
CA GLN A 14 -10.29 6.60 26.39
C GLN A 14 -9.31 5.43 26.32
N LYS A 15 -9.75 4.26 25.87
CA LYS A 15 -8.85 3.12 25.74
C LYS A 15 -7.75 3.34 24.69
N ILE A 16 -8.03 4.09 23.63
CA ILE A 16 -7.02 4.49 22.63
C ILE A 16 -6.03 5.47 23.28
N ALA A 17 -6.51 6.46 24.04
CA ALA A 17 -5.67 7.40 24.78
C ALA A 17 -4.75 6.71 25.80
N ASP A 18 -5.27 5.75 26.53
CA ASP A 18 -4.50 4.92 27.49
C ASP A 18 -3.38 4.15 26.77
N SER A 19 -3.68 3.61 25.57
CA SER A 19 -2.68 2.92 24.74
C SER A 19 -1.61 3.85 24.21
N ILE A 20 -1.97 5.09 23.83
CA ILE A 20 -1.03 6.15 23.43
C ILE A 20 -0.12 6.50 24.63
N SER A 21 -0.72 6.73 25.82
CA SER A 21 0.00 7.06 27.04
C SER A 21 1.02 5.99 27.41
N GLN A 22 0.62 4.73 27.32
CA GLN A 22 1.51 3.59 27.58
C GLN A 22 2.69 3.54 26.59
N ALA A 23 2.41 3.70 25.28
CA ALA A 23 3.41 3.62 24.23
C ALA A 23 4.42 4.78 24.30
N THR A 24 3.94 6.00 24.57
CA THR A 24 4.76 7.22 24.65
C THR A 24 5.39 7.45 26.02
N ARG A 25 4.95 6.69 27.05
CA ARG A 25 5.31 6.88 28.46
C ARG A 25 5.00 8.30 28.98
N THR A 26 3.97 8.91 28.43
CA THR A 26 3.53 10.26 28.78
C THR A 26 2.01 10.29 28.75
N ASP A 27 1.38 10.81 29.81
CA ASP A 27 -0.07 10.90 29.87
C ASP A 27 -0.62 11.67 28.66
N PHE A 28 -1.61 11.10 28.00
CA PHE A 28 -2.34 11.72 26.90
C PHE A 28 -3.83 11.71 27.20
N SER A 29 -4.48 12.86 27.07
CA SER A 29 -5.92 13.02 27.20
C SER A 29 -6.51 13.58 25.91
N VAL A 30 -7.58 12.92 25.42
CA VAL A 30 -8.28 13.34 24.22
C VAL A 30 -9.14 14.58 24.53
N ALA A 31 -8.93 15.66 23.78
CA ALA A 31 -9.79 16.82 23.80
C ALA A 31 -10.81 16.79 22.65
N GLN A 32 -10.39 16.32 21.48
CA GLN A 32 -11.21 16.26 20.27
C GLN A 32 -10.84 15.06 19.39
N ALA A 33 -11.86 14.41 18.81
CA ALA A 33 -11.71 13.42 17.76
C ALA A 33 -12.54 13.86 16.55
N SER A 34 -11.89 14.10 15.43
CA SER A 34 -12.52 14.61 14.19
C SER A 34 -12.32 13.61 13.07
N PRO A 35 -13.37 13.19 12.34
CA PRO A 35 -13.21 12.30 11.19
C PRO A 35 -12.44 13.01 10.08
N ILE A 36 -11.55 12.28 9.42
CA ILE A 36 -10.84 12.71 8.21
C ILE A 36 -11.51 12.01 7.02
N ALA A 37 -11.87 12.80 6.01
CA ALA A 37 -12.41 12.26 4.77
C ALA A 37 -11.31 11.58 3.95
N GLY A 38 -11.63 10.44 3.37
CA GLY A 38 -10.73 9.64 2.53
C GLY A 38 -10.47 8.25 3.12
N GLY A 39 -10.05 7.34 2.25
CA GLY A 39 -9.83 5.93 2.57
C GLY A 39 -11.09 5.08 2.38
N ASP A 40 -10.98 4.07 1.49
CA ASP A 40 -12.11 3.19 1.15
C ASP A 40 -12.23 2.00 2.13
N THR A 41 -11.21 1.77 2.94
CA THR A 41 -11.07 0.55 3.77
C THR A 41 -11.25 0.81 5.25
N ASN A 42 -10.67 1.89 5.77
CA ASN A 42 -10.63 2.23 7.19
C ASN A 42 -11.30 3.57 7.45
N GLN A 43 -11.88 3.74 8.64
CA GLN A 43 -12.24 5.07 9.11
C GLN A 43 -10.96 5.79 9.57
N ALA A 44 -10.76 7.02 9.10
CA ALA A 44 -9.63 7.85 9.48
C ALA A 44 -10.07 8.98 10.41
N TRP A 45 -9.28 9.26 11.45
CA TRP A 45 -9.58 10.24 12.46
C TRP A 45 -8.34 11.06 12.82
N HIS A 46 -8.53 12.36 13.02
CA HIS A 46 -7.59 13.23 13.70
C HIS A 46 -7.93 13.27 15.19
N LEU A 47 -6.98 12.88 16.02
CA LEU A 47 -7.12 12.89 17.46
C LEU A 47 -6.23 14.00 18.01
N ALA A 48 -6.86 15.03 18.57
CA ALA A 48 -6.19 16.16 19.23
C ALA A 48 -6.38 16.09 20.74
N GLY A 49 -5.37 16.44 21.49
CA GLY A 49 -5.42 16.41 22.94
C GLY A 49 -4.19 17.00 23.59
N LEU A 50 -4.04 16.74 24.88
CA LEU A 50 -2.93 17.23 25.68
C LEU A 50 -2.04 16.06 26.14
N THR A 51 -0.74 16.26 26.08
CA THR A 51 0.24 15.32 26.60
C THR A 51 1.11 15.95 27.69
N GLY A 52 1.50 15.15 28.68
CA GLY A 52 2.33 15.56 29.80
C GLY A 52 1.57 15.94 31.07
N PRO A 53 2.29 16.24 32.16
CA PRO A 53 1.65 16.61 33.42
C PRO A 53 0.91 17.94 33.30
N ALA A 54 -0.21 18.10 34.04
CA ALA A 54 -1.14 19.24 33.92
C ALA A 54 -0.48 20.63 33.91
N HIS A 55 0.61 20.82 34.68
CA HIS A 55 1.32 22.09 34.75
C HIS A 55 2.32 22.34 33.59
N LYS A 56 2.51 21.34 32.69
CA LYS A 56 3.39 21.37 31.51
C LYS A 56 2.77 20.69 30.31
N ALA A 57 1.45 20.60 30.27
CA ALA A 57 0.75 19.97 29.17
C ALA A 57 1.07 20.70 27.85
N ARG A 58 1.19 19.93 26.78
CA ARG A 58 1.43 20.40 25.41
C ARG A 58 0.39 19.80 24.49
N ASP A 59 0.07 20.50 23.42
CA ASP A 59 -0.77 19.96 22.35
C ASP A 59 -0.10 18.74 21.71
N ALA A 60 -0.89 17.70 21.49
CA ALA A 60 -0.47 16.49 20.81
C ALA A 60 -1.56 16.07 19.81
N HIS A 61 -1.12 15.64 18.63
CA HIS A 61 -1.96 15.25 17.52
C HIS A 61 -1.56 13.88 17.00
N TYR A 62 -2.55 13.03 16.72
CA TYR A 62 -2.35 11.69 16.17
C TYR A 62 -3.31 11.44 15.02
N PHE A 63 -2.83 10.67 14.03
CA PHE A 63 -3.68 10.08 13.01
C PHE A 63 -4.12 8.69 13.47
N VAL A 64 -5.41 8.41 13.43
CA VAL A 64 -5.95 7.13 13.91
C VAL A 64 -6.75 6.47 12.80
N LYS A 65 -6.38 5.24 12.44
CA LYS A 65 -7.20 4.36 11.62
C LYS A 65 -8.01 3.44 12.51
N LEU A 66 -9.29 3.25 12.15
CA LEU A 66 -10.20 2.34 12.83
C LEU A 66 -10.81 1.36 11.83
N ASN A 67 -10.98 0.11 12.28
CA ASN A 67 -11.74 -0.91 11.57
C ASN A 67 -12.44 -1.81 12.60
N ALA A 68 -13.22 -2.81 12.16
CA ALA A 68 -13.81 -3.81 13.05
C ALA A 68 -12.73 -4.59 13.83
N ALA A 69 -13.02 -5.04 15.03
CA ALA A 69 -12.05 -5.69 15.91
C ALA A 69 -11.41 -6.94 15.30
N ASP A 70 -12.14 -7.68 14.45
CA ASP A 70 -11.64 -8.85 13.72
C ASP A 70 -10.61 -8.52 12.64
N LYS A 71 -10.45 -7.24 12.30
CA LYS A 71 -9.45 -6.72 11.33
C LYS A 71 -8.14 -6.29 11.98
N ALA A 72 -7.91 -6.55 13.26
CA ALA A 72 -6.68 -6.18 13.96
C ALA A 72 -5.40 -6.70 13.28
N GLY A 73 -5.48 -7.85 12.61
CA GLY A 73 -4.38 -8.42 11.84
C GLY A 73 -3.88 -7.53 10.70
N MET A 74 -4.78 -6.75 10.07
CA MET A 74 -4.40 -5.77 9.04
C MET A 74 -3.48 -4.68 9.62
N PHE A 75 -3.86 -4.11 10.77
CA PHE A 75 -3.06 -3.08 11.42
C PHE A 75 -1.74 -3.62 11.98
N THR A 76 -1.70 -4.90 12.39
CA THR A 76 -0.43 -5.54 12.76
C THR A 76 0.51 -5.66 11.54
N ALA A 77 -0.03 -5.99 10.38
CA ALA A 77 0.75 -6.09 9.14
C ALA A 77 1.20 -4.69 8.66
N GLU A 78 0.32 -3.69 8.70
CA GLU A 78 0.65 -2.30 8.34
C GLU A 78 1.71 -1.71 9.27
N HIS A 79 1.60 -1.93 10.59
CA HIS A 79 2.63 -1.55 11.56
C HIS A 79 4.00 -2.12 11.18
N ALA A 80 4.06 -3.43 10.92
CA ALA A 80 5.30 -4.07 10.53
C ALA A 80 5.86 -3.52 9.22
N GLY A 81 5.00 -3.22 8.26
CA GLY A 81 5.36 -2.61 6.99
C GLY A 81 5.95 -1.20 7.15
N LEU A 82 5.26 -0.33 7.90
CA LEU A 82 5.76 1.01 8.21
C LEU A 82 7.09 0.97 8.98
N ALA A 83 7.22 0.07 9.94
CA ALA A 83 8.46 -0.10 10.70
C ALA A 83 9.63 -0.55 9.80
N ALA A 84 9.39 -1.46 8.86
CA ALA A 84 10.40 -1.91 7.91
C ALA A 84 10.84 -0.79 6.95
N LEU A 85 9.89 -0.02 6.40
CA LEU A 85 10.20 1.12 5.55
C LEU A 85 10.94 2.22 6.33
N ALA A 86 10.50 2.54 7.56
CA ALA A 86 11.18 3.51 8.43
C ALA A 86 12.62 3.13 8.74
N ALA A 87 12.89 1.84 8.99
CA ALA A 87 14.23 1.33 9.30
C ALA A 87 15.23 1.53 8.15
N THR A 88 14.76 1.74 6.93
CA THR A 88 15.61 1.99 5.77
C THR A 88 16.26 3.38 5.79
N GLY A 89 15.63 4.36 6.43
CA GLY A 89 16.05 5.75 6.43
C GLY A 89 16.05 6.42 5.04
N THR A 90 15.40 5.83 4.03
CA THR A 90 15.40 6.33 2.65
C THR A 90 14.31 7.34 2.38
N VAL A 91 13.06 6.97 2.59
CA VAL A 91 11.88 7.83 2.42
C VAL A 91 11.13 7.95 3.74
N ARG A 92 10.57 9.11 4.02
CA ARG A 92 9.78 9.32 5.24
C ARG A 92 8.50 8.50 5.20
N VAL A 93 8.18 7.87 6.34
CA VAL A 93 6.88 7.24 6.63
C VAL A 93 6.38 7.71 8.00
N PRO A 94 5.06 7.68 8.28
CA PRO A 94 4.55 7.99 9.60
C PRO A 94 5.08 7.01 10.65
N GLN A 95 5.50 7.52 11.79
CA GLN A 95 5.85 6.67 12.91
C GLN A 95 4.60 6.01 13.48
N VAL A 96 4.64 4.70 13.69
CA VAL A 96 3.60 3.99 14.43
C VAL A 96 3.78 4.26 15.92
N ILE A 97 2.72 4.79 16.56
CA ILE A 97 2.69 5.04 18.00
C ILE A 97 2.23 3.80 18.75
N THR A 98 1.07 3.26 18.34
CA THR A 98 0.51 2.03 18.94
C THR A 98 -0.56 1.44 18.02
N ALA A 99 -0.87 0.15 18.22
CA ALA A 99 -1.99 -0.53 17.58
C ALA A 99 -2.65 -1.46 18.60
N GLY A 100 -3.95 -1.75 18.41
CA GLY A 100 -4.66 -2.63 19.32
C GLY A 100 -6.14 -2.77 19.04
N VAL A 101 -6.88 -3.20 20.08
CA VAL A 101 -8.33 -3.34 20.04
C VAL A 101 -8.96 -2.57 21.19
N ALA A 102 -9.97 -1.75 20.89
CA ALA A 102 -10.74 -0.95 21.83
C ALA A 102 -12.24 -1.24 21.64
N GLY A 103 -12.78 -2.18 22.41
CA GLY A 103 -14.16 -2.64 22.26
C GLY A 103 -14.38 -3.37 20.94
N GLN A 104 -15.28 -2.86 20.10
CA GLN A 104 -15.63 -3.43 18.80
C GLN A 104 -14.72 -2.94 17.66
N HIS A 105 -13.71 -2.11 17.97
CA HIS A 105 -12.82 -1.54 16.97
C HIS A 105 -11.38 -2.00 17.17
N SER A 106 -10.72 -2.38 16.08
CA SER A 106 -9.27 -2.38 16.00
C SER A 106 -8.80 -0.98 15.61
N PHE A 107 -7.58 -0.60 16.03
CA PHE A 107 -7.02 0.71 15.75
C PHE A 107 -5.53 0.64 15.47
N LEU A 108 -5.07 1.61 14.65
CA LEU A 108 -3.67 1.94 14.44
C LEU A 108 -3.51 3.45 14.65
N VAL A 109 -2.60 3.83 15.55
CA VAL A 109 -2.27 5.22 15.86
C VAL A 109 -0.93 5.55 15.23
N LEU A 110 -0.91 6.59 14.42
CA LEU A 110 0.26 7.07 13.71
C LEU A 110 0.58 8.51 14.11
N GLU A 111 1.81 8.92 13.85
CA GLU A 111 2.24 10.32 13.83
C GLU A 111 1.30 11.12 12.91
N TYR A 112 0.88 12.30 13.35
CA TYR A 112 0.05 13.20 12.57
C TYR A 112 0.90 14.24 11.85
N PHE A 113 0.53 14.54 10.61
CA PHE A 113 1.17 15.58 9.79
C PHE A 113 0.12 16.45 9.13
N ASP A 114 0.42 17.75 9.02
CA ASP A 114 -0.25 18.63 8.09
C ASP A 114 0.33 18.38 6.70
N LEU A 115 -0.48 17.73 5.86
CA LEU A 115 -0.04 17.22 4.56
C LEU A 115 -0.25 18.23 3.44
N CYS A 116 0.75 18.37 2.57
CA CYS A 116 0.72 19.16 1.34
C CYS A 116 0.65 18.24 0.12
N ARG A 117 -0.01 18.73 -0.95
CA ARG A 117 -0.12 18.02 -2.23
C ARG A 117 1.08 18.25 -3.14
N SER A 118 1.84 19.30 -2.89
CA SER A 118 3.02 19.69 -3.69
C SER A 118 4.25 19.70 -2.80
N GLY A 119 5.40 19.34 -3.38
CA GLY A 119 6.69 19.31 -2.71
C GLY A 119 7.82 18.94 -3.66
N ASN A 120 8.89 18.36 -3.14
CA ASN A 120 10.08 18.02 -3.92
C ASN A 120 9.95 16.63 -4.56
N PHE A 121 9.37 16.56 -5.75
CA PHE A 121 9.22 15.32 -6.50
C PHE A 121 10.56 14.70 -6.96
N GLU A 122 11.56 15.51 -7.23
CA GLU A 122 12.89 15.02 -7.58
C GLU A 122 13.53 14.28 -6.38
N LEU A 123 13.42 14.87 -5.18
CA LEU A 123 13.83 14.20 -3.96
C LEU A 123 13.06 12.89 -3.75
N PHE A 124 11.75 12.88 -4.02
CA PHE A 124 10.92 11.70 -3.90
C PHE A 124 11.40 10.57 -4.82
N GLY A 125 11.63 10.86 -6.10
CA GLY A 125 12.15 9.87 -7.07
C GLY A 125 13.50 9.30 -6.65
N ALA A 126 14.42 10.16 -6.19
CA ALA A 126 15.73 9.73 -5.71
C ALA A 126 15.63 8.85 -4.44
N GLN A 127 14.76 9.21 -3.50
CA GLN A 127 14.55 8.45 -2.27
C GLN A 127 13.88 7.09 -2.53
N LEU A 128 12.91 7.02 -3.44
CA LEU A 128 12.30 5.74 -3.83
C LEU A 128 13.33 4.84 -4.54
N ALA A 129 14.17 5.40 -5.40
CA ALA A 129 15.26 4.64 -6.02
C ALA A 129 16.24 4.08 -4.96
N ALA A 130 16.53 4.85 -3.90
CA ALA A 130 17.34 4.38 -2.76
C ALA A 130 16.65 3.25 -1.98
N LEU A 131 15.33 3.34 -1.76
CA LEU A 131 14.53 2.27 -1.17
C LEU A 131 14.63 0.98 -2.00
N HIS A 132 14.43 1.07 -3.31
CA HIS A 132 14.47 -0.07 -4.22
C HIS A 132 15.86 -0.70 -4.39
N ARG A 133 16.93 -0.03 -3.95
CA ARG A 133 18.29 -0.63 -3.89
C ARG A 133 18.48 -1.53 -2.67
N LEU A 134 17.56 -1.54 -1.73
CA LEU A 134 17.56 -2.49 -0.62
C LEU A 134 16.97 -3.79 -1.09
N GLN A 135 17.80 -4.79 -1.23
CA GLN A 135 17.51 -6.06 -1.89
C GLN A 135 17.76 -7.24 -0.96
N THR A 136 17.11 -8.35 -1.27
CA THR A 136 17.31 -9.65 -0.63
C THR A 136 17.46 -10.74 -1.68
N ALA A 137 17.80 -11.97 -1.25
CA ALA A 137 17.99 -13.10 -2.15
C ALA A 137 16.67 -13.76 -2.64
N LYS A 138 15.54 -13.44 -2.02
CA LYS A 138 14.25 -14.08 -2.30
C LYS A 138 13.15 -13.04 -2.43
N PHE A 139 12.11 -13.39 -3.19
CA PHE A 139 10.89 -12.62 -3.33
C PHE A 139 9.88 -13.00 -2.26
N GLY A 140 9.14 -12.03 -1.71
CA GLY A 140 8.17 -12.28 -0.66
C GLY A 140 8.37 -11.39 0.57
N TRP A 141 7.78 -11.79 1.69
CA TRP A 141 7.86 -11.06 2.96
C TRP A 141 7.72 -12.05 4.13
N ASP A 142 8.15 -11.65 5.33
CA ASP A 142 8.08 -12.50 6.53
C ASP A 142 6.65 -12.77 7.03
N ARG A 143 5.68 -12.05 6.47
CA ARG A 143 4.25 -12.19 6.77
C ARG A 143 3.38 -11.81 5.58
N ASN A 144 2.17 -12.34 5.56
CA ASN A 144 1.13 -11.84 4.66
C ASN A 144 0.63 -10.48 5.13
N ASN A 145 0.19 -9.65 4.19
CA ASN A 145 -0.47 -8.37 4.45
C ASN A 145 -1.75 -8.26 3.61
N THR A 146 -2.24 -7.05 3.38
CA THR A 146 -3.45 -6.84 2.59
C THR A 146 -3.23 -5.70 1.60
N LEU A 147 -3.83 -5.82 0.42
CA LEU A 147 -4.02 -4.73 -0.52
C LEU A 147 -5.48 -4.27 -0.37
N SER A 148 -5.71 -3.15 0.32
CA SER A 148 -7.03 -2.80 0.85
C SER A 148 -7.58 -3.94 1.73
N LEU A 149 -8.72 -4.53 1.39
CA LEU A 149 -9.31 -5.69 2.10
C LEU A 149 -8.87 -7.06 1.56
N THR A 150 -8.18 -7.08 0.44
CA THR A 150 -7.76 -8.33 -0.22
C THR A 150 -6.49 -8.88 0.42
N PRO A 151 -6.45 -10.13 0.87
CA PRO A 151 -5.23 -10.77 1.34
C PRO A 151 -4.13 -10.74 0.27
N GLN A 152 -2.92 -10.36 0.65
CA GLN A 152 -1.73 -10.41 -0.18
C GLN A 152 -0.75 -11.41 0.41
N HIS A 153 -0.61 -12.54 -0.28
CA HIS A 153 0.28 -13.63 0.13
C HIS A 153 1.72 -13.27 -0.19
N ASN A 154 2.62 -13.58 0.73
CA ASN A 154 4.03 -13.19 0.64
C ASN A 154 4.98 -14.33 1.02
N THR A 155 4.58 -15.58 0.78
CA THR A 155 5.45 -16.74 1.00
C THR A 155 6.72 -16.59 0.19
N TRP A 156 7.88 -16.76 0.84
CA TRP A 156 9.18 -16.61 0.20
C TRP A 156 9.37 -17.56 -0.99
N ALA A 157 9.77 -17.00 -2.13
CA ALA A 157 10.09 -17.72 -3.36
C ALA A 157 11.48 -17.34 -3.87
N GLY A 158 12.18 -18.28 -4.48
CA GLY A 158 13.51 -18.05 -5.09
C GLY A 158 13.45 -17.49 -6.50
N ASP A 159 12.27 -17.53 -7.13
CA ASP A 159 12.02 -17.12 -8.50
C ASP A 159 10.86 -16.14 -8.58
N TRP A 160 11.05 -15.06 -9.37
CA TRP A 160 10.06 -14.01 -9.53
C TRP A 160 8.82 -14.45 -10.28
N LEU A 161 8.98 -15.23 -11.36
CA LEU A 161 7.86 -15.66 -12.18
C LEU A 161 6.91 -16.55 -11.40
N SER A 162 7.45 -17.49 -10.62
CA SER A 162 6.67 -18.31 -9.70
C SER A 162 5.96 -17.45 -8.64
N PHE A 163 6.69 -16.51 -8.01
CA PHE A 163 6.09 -15.62 -7.01
C PHE A 163 4.96 -14.78 -7.60
N TRP A 164 5.22 -14.10 -8.71
CA TRP A 164 4.23 -13.23 -9.36
C TRP A 164 3.04 -14.02 -9.89
N GLY A 165 3.32 -15.14 -10.56
CA GLY A 165 2.30 -16.01 -11.11
C GLY A 165 1.37 -16.56 -10.03
N GLU A 166 1.91 -17.16 -8.98
CA GLU A 166 1.10 -17.84 -7.96
C GLU A 166 0.47 -16.87 -6.95
N GLN A 167 1.29 -15.96 -6.39
CA GLN A 167 0.88 -15.17 -5.23
C GLN A 167 0.33 -13.79 -5.60
N ARG A 168 0.41 -13.38 -6.85
CA ARG A 168 -0.16 -12.11 -7.35
C ARG A 168 -1.25 -12.38 -8.38
N LEU A 169 -0.86 -12.67 -9.61
CA LEU A 169 -1.80 -12.77 -10.73
C LEU A 169 -2.76 -13.96 -10.56
N GLY A 170 -2.23 -15.15 -10.28
CA GLY A 170 -3.04 -16.37 -10.07
C GLY A 170 -4.01 -16.26 -8.91
N PHE A 171 -3.57 -15.67 -7.78
CA PHE A 171 -4.45 -15.42 -6.64
C PHE A 171 -5.62 -14.50 -7.02
N GLN A 172 -5.34 -13.38 -7.72
CA GLN A 172 -6.37 -12.44 -8.14
C GLN A 172 -7.36 -13.06 -9.14
N LEU A 173 -6.88 -13.88 -10.08
CA LEU A 173 -7.72 -14.61 -11.02
C LEU A 173 -8.63 -15.63 -10.30
N GLN A 174 -8.08 -16.39 -9.35
CA GLN A 174 -8.88 -17.32 -8.54
C GLN A 174 -9.93 -16.61 -7.71
N LEU A 175 -9.59 -15.44 -7.13
CA LEU A 175 -10.54 -14.61 -6.40
C LEU A 175 -11.64 -14.09 -7.33
N ALA A 176 -11.27 -13.62 -8.53
CA ALA A 176 -12.22 -13.18 -9.54
C ALA A 176 -13.18 -14.30 -9.97
N ALA A 177 -12.69 -15.53 -10.14
CA ALA A 177 -13.54 -16.69 -10.44
C ALA A 177 -14.56 -16.95 -9.31
N ARG A 178 -14.12 -16.89 -8.05
CA ARG A 178 -15.01 -17.02 -6.87
C ARG A 178 -16.05 -15.89 -6.78
N ASN A 179 -15.72 -14.71 -7.25
CA ASN A 179 -16.61 -13.55 -7.33
C ASN A 179 -17.52 -13.56 -8.57
N GLY A 180 -17.49 -14.64 -9.37
CA GLY A 180 -18.36 -14.81 -10.54
C GLY A 180 -17.77 -14.30 -11.86
N TYR A 181 -16.53 -13.83 -11.89
CA TYR A 181 -15.83 -13.41 -13.09
C TYR A 181 -15.16 -14.61 -13.79
N GLY A 182 -16.00 -15.42 -14.48
CA GLY A 182 -15.58 -16.56 -15.30
C GLY A 182 -15.33 -16.21 -16.76
N GLY A 183 -15.45 -17.22 -17.63
CA GLY A 183 -15.45 -17.02 -19.09
C GLY A 183 -14.15 -16.42 -19.63
N ASN A 184 -14.28 -15.36 -20.44
CA ASN A 184 -13.15 -14.77 -21.17
C ASN A 184 -12.03 -14.24 -20.25
N LEU A 185 -12.37 -13.65 -19.11
CA LEU A 185 -11.38 -13.14 -18.14
C LEU A 185 -10.45 -14.27 -17.68
N GLN A 186 -10.97 -15.45 -17.36
CA GLN A 186 -10.16 -16.60 -16.92
C GLN A 186 -9.33 -17.18 -18.07
N VAL A 187 -9.89 -17.27 -19.28
CA VAL A 187 -9.16 -17.76 -20.47
C VAL A 187 -7.97 -16.85 -20.80
N LEU A 188 -8.19 -15.53 -20.84
CA LEU A 188 -7.12 -14.57 -21.09
C LEU A 188 -6.12 -14.56 -19.95
N GLY A 189 -6.59 -14.63 -18.70
CA GLY A 189 -5.73 -14.67 -17.51
C GLY A 189 -4.77 -15.86 -17.53
N GLN A 190 -5.27 -17.06 -17.86
CA GLN A 190 -4.43 -18.25 -18.00
C GLN A 190 -3.38 -18.07 -19.10
N ARG A 191 -3.78 -17.54 -20.27
CA ARG A 191 -2.82 -17.29 -21.36
C ARG A 191 -1.73 -16.29 -20.96
N VAL A 192 -2.05 -15.24 -20.19
CA VAL A 192 -1.04 -14.30 -19.66
C VAL A 192 -0.14 -15.00 -18.65
N MET A 193 -0.68 -15.90 -17.81
CA MET A 193 0.12 -16.73 -16.89
C MET A 193 1.12 -17.60 -17.66
N ASP A 194 0.68 -18.23 -18.74
CA ASP A 194 1.52 -19.09 -19.60
C ASP A 194 2.59 -18.27 -20.34
N ALA A 195 2.31 -17.00 -20.65
CA ALA A 195 3.22 -16.08 -21.35
C ALA A 195 4.20 -15.34 -20.43
N LEU A 196 4.14 -15.53 -19.10
CA LEU A 196 5.08 -14.87 -18.17
C LEU A 196 6.55 -15.04 -18.55
N PRO A 197 7.04 -16.23 -18.94
CA PRO A 197 8.43 -16.40 -19.36
C PRO A 197 8.84 -15.49 -20.53
N ASP A 198 7.94 -15.26 -21.49
CA ASP A 198 8.21 -14.43 -22.67
C ASP A 198 8.21 -12.94 -22.31
N LEU A 199 7.30 -12.52 -21.41
CA LEU A 199 7.23 -11.13 -20.91
C LEU A 199 8.48 -10.72 -20.10
N PHE A 200 9.20 -11.70 -19.56
CA PHE A 200 10.45 -11.50 -18.81
C PHE A 200 11.70 -11.99 -19.56
N ALA A 201 11.59 -12.29 -20.84
CA ALA A 201 12.71 -12.78 -21.62
C ALA A 201 13.91 -11.82 -21.56
N GLY A 202 15.03 -12.29 -21.06
CA GLY A 202 16.26 -11.49 -20.89
C GLY A 202 16.25 -10.51 -19.71
N TYR A 203 15.19 -10.45 -18.90
CA TYR A 203 15.10 -9.61 -17.71
C TYR A 203 14.95 -10.46 -16.44
N HIS A 204 15.84 -10.21 -15.48
CA HIS A 204 15.87 -10.90 -14.20
C HIS A 204 15.79 -9.85 -13.08
N PRO A 205 14.61 -9.61 -12.50
CA PRO A 205 14.46 -8.61 -11.46
C PRO A 205 15.22 -8.99 -10.19
N ALA A 206 15.78 -7.98 -9.53
CA ALA A 206 16.25 -8.13 -8.17
C ALA A 206 15.08 -8.01 -7.18
N ALA A 207 15.11 -8.75 -6.09
CA ALA A 207 14.10 -8.67 -5.05
C ALA A 207 14.31 -7.38 -4.21
N SER A 208 13.76 -6.28 -4.67
CA SER A 208 13.81 -4.93 -4.05
C SER A 208 12.70 -4.77 -3.01
N LEU A 209 12.97 -4.03 -1.93
CA LEU A 209 11.92 -3.67 -0.97
C LEU A 209 10.97 -2.66 -1.61
N LEU A 210 9.69 -3.02 -1.70
CA LEU A 210 8.64 -2.23 -2.31
C LEU A 210 7.74 -1.56 -1.26
N HIS A 211 7.11 -0.45 -1.64
CA HIS A 211 5.92 0.07 -0.96
C HIS A 211 4.73 -0.88 -1.15
N GLY A 212 4.55 -1.41 -2.35
CA GLY A 212 3.56 -2.42 -2.71
C GLY A 212 2.17 -1.89 -3.05
N ASP A 213 1.91 -0.59 -2.82
CA ASP A 213 0.65 0.10 -3.19
C ASP A 213 0.89 1.60 -3.39
N LEU A 214 1.89 1.98 -4.21
CA LEU A 214 2.34 3.37 -4.34
C LEU A 214 1.61 4.12 -5.47
N TRP A 215 0.45 4.67 -5.17
CA TRP A 215 -0.33 5.53 -6.08
C TRP A 215 -0.51 6.93 -5.49
N ALA A 216 -1.16 7.83 -6.25
CA ALA A 216 -1.33 9.24 -5.87
C ALA A 216 -2.08 9.48 -4.54
N GLY A 217 -2.79 8.47 -4.02
CA GLY A 217 -3.46 8.51 -2.72
C GLY A 217 -2.57 8.14 -1.53
N ASN A 218 -1.40 7.55 -1.77
CA ASN A 218 -0.54 6.98 -0.72
C ASN A 218 0.79 7.73 -0.56
N TYR A 219 0.89 8.96 -1.07
CA TYR A 219 1.97 9.89 -0.77
C TYR A 219 1.44 11.31 -0.49
N ALA A 220 2.25 12.08 0.18
CA ALA A 220 2.08 13.52 0.37
C ALA A 220 3.44 14.17 0.61
N PHE A 221 3.43 15.47 0.88
CA PHE A 221 4.62 16.21 1.27
C PHE A 221 4.39 16.90 2.62
N LEU A 222 5.46 17.08 3.36
CA LEU A 222 5.48 17.95 4.53
C LEU A 222 5.60 19.42 4.09
N ALA A 223 5.41 20.34 5.02
CA ALA A 223 5.47 21.79 4.74
C ALA A 223 6.83 22.25 4.18
N ASP A 224 7.91 21.54 4.48
CA ASP A 224 9.26 21.80 3.96
C ASP A 224 9.52 21.15 2.60
N GLY A 225 8.51 20.49 2.00
CA GLY A 225 8.61 19.79 0.73
C GLY A 225 9.15 18.36 0.81
N THR A 226 9.44 17.85 2.01
CA THR A 226 9.89 16.47 2.20
C THR A 226 8.79 15.48 1.81
N PRO A 227 9.05 14.47 0.95
CA PRO A 227 8.08 13.45 0.59
C PRO A 227 7.82 12.49 1.74
N LEU A 228 6.55 12.10 1.88
CA LEU A 228 6.04 11.15 2.86
C LEU A 228 5.21 10.09 2.13
N ILE A 229 5.44 8.80 2.39
CA ILE A 229 4.62 7.70 1.89
C ILE A 229 3.93 6.98 3.05
N PHE A 230 2.74 6.47 2.82
CA PHE A 230 1.92 5.82 3.84
C PHE A 230 1.00 4.75 3.21
N ASP A 231 0.31 3.96 4.04
CA ASP A 231 -0.57 2.86 3.60
C ASP A 231 0.17 1.79 2.78
N PRO A 232 1.32 1.28 3.24
CA PRO A 232 2.10 0.33 2.47
C PRO A 232 1.54 -1.09 2.58
N ALA A 233 1.75 -1.87 1.51
CA ALA A 233 1.58 -3.32 1.47
C ALA A 233 2.92 -3.99 1.06
N PRO A 234 4.00 -3.85 1.87
CA PRO A 234 5.35 -4.11 1.43
C PRO A 234 5.65 -5.59 1.23
N TYR A 235 6.56 -5.84 0.32
CA TYR A 235 7.21 -7.12 0.08
C TYR A 235 8.50 -6.90 -0.73
N PHE A 236 9.36 -7.89 -0.78
CA PHE A 236 10.48 -7.89 -1.70
C PHE A 236 10.03 -8.41 -3.06
N GLY A 237 10.12 -7.57 -4.08
CA GLY A 237 9.64 -7.83 -5.43
C GLY A 237 10.40 -7.07 -6.50
N ASP A 238 9.93 -7.16 -7.74
CA ASP A 238 10.45 -6.32 -8.81
C ASP A 238 10.03 -4.86 -8.60
N ARG A 239 11.02 -3.96 -8.51
CA ARG A 239 10.82 -2.53 -8.32
C ARG A 239 9.93 -1.87 -9.38
N GLU A 240 9.88 -2.46 -10.59
CA GLU A 240 9.02 -1.98 -11.65
C GLU A 240 7.53 -2.06 -11.28
N ALA A 241 7.14 -2.92 -10.34
CA ALA A 241 5.77 -3.01 -9.85
C ALA A 241 5.33 -1.72 -9.13
N ASP A 242 6.18 -1.14 -8.27
CA ASP A 242 5.88 0.15 -7.63
C ASP A 242 5.84 1.29 -8.66
N ILE A 243 6.81 1.34 -9.59
CA ILE A 243 6.83 2.38 -10.61
C ILE A 243 5.58 2.29 -11.51
N ALA A 244 5.18 1.09 -11.91
CA ALA A 244 3.95 0.88 -12.68
C ALA A 244 2.72 1.42 -11.95
N MET A 245 2.64 1.20 -10.63
CA MET A 245 1.52 1.67 -9.82
C MET A 245 1.47 3.21 -9.71
N THR A 246 2.63 3.88 -9.68
CA THR A 246 2.66 5.35 -9.70
C THR A 246 2.01 5.95 -10.95
N GLU A 247 1.99 5.21 -12.07
CA GLU A 247 1.44 5.68 -13.35
C GLU A 247 -0.04 5.30 -13.57
N LEU A 248 -0.59 4.37 -12.77
CA LEU A 248 -1.90 3.76 -13.03
C LEU A 248 -3.07 4.75 -12.91
N PHE A 249 -3.06 5.62 -11.91
CA PHE A 249 -4.15 6.53 -11.57
C PHE A 249 -3.72 8.01 -11.69
N GLY A 250 -3.32 8.42 -12.88
CA GLY A 250 -3.01 9.80 -13.22
C GLY A 250 -1.53 10.16 -13.24
N GLY A 251 -0.67 9.28 -12.75
CA GLY A 251 0.78 9.52 -12.75
C GLY A 251 1.26 10.48 -11.65
N PHE A 252 2.56 10.48 -11.41
CA PHE A 252 3.24 11.44 -10.56
C PHE A 252 3.82 12.58 -11.42
N ASP A 253 4.42 13.58 -10.79
CA ASP A 253 5.11 14.66 -11.51
C ASP A 253 6.31 14.13 -12.31
N SER A 254 6.62 14.75 -13.44
CA SER A 254 7.72 14.35 -14.32
C SER A 254 9.10 14.41 -13.64
N GLY A 255 9.27 15.32 -12.67
CA GLY A 255 10.50 15.42 -11.87
C GLY A 255 10.78 14.15 -11.07
N PHE A 256 9.72 13.49 -10.56
CA PHE A 256 9.83 12.19 -9.87
C PHE A 256 10.45 11.12 -10.79
N TYR A 257 9.88 10.94 -12.00
CA TYR A 257 10.37 9.91 -12.94
C TYR A 257 11.78 10.23 -13.45
N THR A 258 12.07 11.48 -13.73
CA THR A 258 13.40 11.93 -14.17
C THR A 258 14.46 11.60 -13.10
N ALA A 259 14.21 11.94 -11.85
CA ALA A 259 15.13 11.69 -10.75
C ALA A 259 15.28 10.20 -10.44
N TYR A 260 14.15 9.46 -10.45
CA TYR A 260 14.18 8.01 -10.27
C TYR A 260 15.03 7.33 -11.35
N HIS A 261 14.78 7.67 -12.62
CA HIS A 261 15.49 7.10 -13.77
C HIS A 261 17.01 7.44 -13.77
N ALA A 262 17.35 8.67 -13.39
CA ALA A 262 18.74 9.07 -13.23
C ALA A 262 19.46 8.26 -12.13
N ALA A 263 18.77 8.00 -11.02
CA ALA A 263 19.31 7.25 -9.90
C ALA A 263 19.33 5.73 -10.16
N TYR A 264 18.27 5.17 -10.76
CA TYR A 264 18.11 3.73 -10.98
C TYR A 264 17.34 3.46 -12.28
N PRO A 265 18.00 3.47 -13.46
CA PRO A 265 17.35 3.30 -14.76
C PRO A 265 16.50 2.04 -14.84
N LEU A 266 15.31 2.15 -15.46
CA LEU A 266 14.44 1.01 -15.75
C LEU A 266 14.99 0.24 -16.96
N ASP A 267 14.63 -1.04 -17.03
CA ASP A 267 14.94 -1.87 -18.19
C ASP A 267 14.11 -1.46 -19.42
N THR A 268 14.61 -1.72 -20.61
CA THR A 268 13.96 -1.34 -21.86
C THR A 268 12.60 -2.01 -22.08
N GLY A 269 12.38 -3.20 -21.51
CA GLY A 269 11.09 -3.93 -21.54
C GLY A 269 10.07 -3.45 -20.53
N TYR A 270 10.38 -2.43 -19.71
CA TYR A 270 9.45 -1.91 -18.70
C TYR A 270 8.08 -1.52 -19.26
N ALA A 271 8.04 -0.92 -20.46
CA ALA A 271 6.78 -0.46 -21.06
C ALA A 271 5.72 -1.57 -21.16
N THR A 272 6.13 -2.79 -21.53
CA THR A 272 5.27 -3.98 -21.58
C THR A 272 4.96 -4.49 -20.17
N ARG A 273 5.97 -4.68 -19.32
CA ARG A 273 5.79 -5.19 -17.95
C ARG A 273 4.97 -4.26 -17.07
N LYS A 274 4.97 -2.95 -17.31
CA LYS A 274 4.06 -1.99 -16.68
C LYS A 274 2.60 -2.42 -16.79
N THR A 275 2.17 -2.88 -17.96
CA THR A 275 0.80 -3.36 -18.17
C THR A 275 0.52 -4.60 -17.32
N LEU A 276 1.48 -5.53 -17.20
CA LEU A 276 1.36 -6.72 -16.36
C LEU A 276 1.25 -6.36 -14.86
N TYR A 277 2.10 -5.45 -14.36
CA TYR A 277 2.06 -5.03 -12.96
C TYR A 277 0.75 -4.31 -12.62
N ASN A 278 0.32 -3.40 -13.50
CA ASN A 278 -0.95 -2.69 -13.32
C ASN A 278 -2.17 -3.59 -13.42
N LEU A 279 -2.10 -4.69 -14.18
CA LEU A 279 -3.16 -5.70 -14.26
C LEU A 279 -3.47 -6.31 -12.87
N TYR A 280 -2.47 -6.51 -12.02
CA TYR A 280 -2.67 -6.98 -10.64
C TYR A 280 -3.59 -6.05 -9.85
N HIS A 281 -3.35 -4.75 -9.90
CA HIS A 281 -4.18 -3.76 -9.21
C HIS A 281 -5.57 -3.63 -9.83
N ILE A 282 -5.69 -3.70 -11.15
CA ILE A 282 -7.00 -3.68 -11.83
C ILE A 282 -7.83 -4.92 -11.50
N LEU A 283 -7.22 -6.10 -11.41
CA LEU A 283 -7.90 -7.32 -10.95
C LEU A 283 -8.33 -7.20 -9.48
N ASN A 284 -7.50 -6.59 -8.63
CA ASN A 284 -7.88 -6.30 -7.25
C ASN A 284 -9.08 -5.36 -7.18
N HIS A 285 -9.12 -4.29 -7.99
CA HIS A 285 -10.28 -3.40 -8.08
C HIS A 285 -11.52 -4.12 -8.62
N CYS A 286 -11.36 -5.02 -9.59
CA CYS A 286 -12.44 -5.88 -10.08
C CYS A 286 -13.01 -6.74 -8.94
N ASN A 287 -12.16 -7.32 -8.13
CA ASN A 287 -12.55 -8.16 -7.00
C ASN A 287 -13.25 -7.40 -5.87
N LEU A 288 -12.85 -6.14 -5.62
CA LEU A 288 -13.41 -5.31 -4.56
C LEU A 288 -14.66 -4.55 -4.98
N PHE A 289 -14.66 -4.00 -6.21
CA PHE A 289 -15.66 -3.01 -6.65
C PHE A 289 -16.48 -3.47 -7.86
N GLY A 290 -16.03 -4.49 -8.58
CA GLY A 290 -16.72 -4.98 -9.79
C GLY A 290 -16.72 -3.98 -10.95
N GLY A 291 -17.88 -3.89 -11.62
CA GLY A 291 -18.13 -2.87 -12.66
C GLY A 291 -17.25 -3.00 -13.90
N SER A 292 -16.71 -1.88 -14.38
CA SER A 292 -15.91 -1.82 -15.61
C SER A 292 -14.50 -2.42 -15.50
N TYR A 293 -14.03 -2.72 -14.27
CA TYR A 293 -12.67 -3.23 -14.06
C TYR A 293 -12.43 -4.60 -14.72
N ALA A 294 -13.46 -5.45 -14.81
CA ALA A 294 -13.35 -6.73 -15.52
C ALA A 294 -13.00 -6.53 -17.00
N LYS A 295 -13.73 -5.63 -17.71
CA LYS A 295 -13.42 -5.29 -19.10
C LYS A 295 -12.05 -4.64 -19.27
N GLN A 296 -11.67 -3.79 -18.32
CA GLN A 296 -10.34 -3.17 -18.32
C GLN A 296 -9.25 -4.23 -18.19
N ALA A 297 -9.41 -5.19 -17.27
CA ALA A 297 -8.48 -6.30 -17.09
C ALA A 297 -8.37 -7.15 -18.36
N GLU A 298 -9.50 -7.53 -18.98
CA GLU A 298 -9.50 -8.27 -20.26
C GLU A 298 -8.76 -7.50 -21.36
N GLY A 299 -8.98 -6.20 -21.50
CA GLY A 299 -8.28 -5.38 -22.48
C GLY A 299 -6.78 -5.27 -22.23
N MET A 300 -6.35 -5.25 -20.95
CA MET A 300 -4.92 -5.28 -20.58
C MET A 300 -4.30 -6.64 -20.91
N MET A 301 -4.99 -7.73 -20.60
CA MET A 301 -4.54 -9.10 -20.94
C MET A 301 -4.38 -9.28 -22.46
N GLN A 302 -5.31 -8.78 -23.27
CA GLN A 302 -5.21 -8.84 -24.72
C GLN A 302 -3.95 -8.11 -25.24
N ARG A 303 -3.71 -6.88 -24.75
CA ARG A 303 -2.49 -6.12 -25.11
C ARG A 303 -1.20 -6.86 -24.73
N LEU A 304 -1.14 -7.46 -23.53
CA LEU A 304 0.02 -8.25 -23.11
C LEU A 304 0.30 -9.43 -24.05
N LEU A 305 -0.77 -10.11 -24.50
CA LEU A 305 -0.65 -11.25 -25.40
C LEU A 305 -0.26 -10.85 -26.84
N GLU A 306 -0.62 -9.64 -27.28
CA GLU A 306 -0.19 -9.06 -28.57
C GLU A 306 1.31 -8.74 -28.56
N GLU A 307 1.88 -8.30 -27.44
CA GLU A 307 3.31 -7.96 -27.29
C GLU A 307 4.24 -9.18 -27.36
N VAL A 308 3.74 -10.39 -27.09
CA VAL A 308 4.52 -11.65 -27.07
C VAL A 308 4.13 -12.63 -28.18
N SER A 309 3.36 -12.18 -29.19
CA SER A 309 2.85 -13.00 -30.30
C SER A 309 3.76 -13.07 -31.51
#